data_c5a259ba186bd240a13d253a6fb37ebc
#
_entry.id   c5a259ba186bd240a13d253a6fb37ebc
#
_cell.length_a   1.000
_cell.length_b   1.000
_cell.length_c   1.000
_cell.angle_alpha   90.00
_cell.angle_beta   90.00
_cell.angle_gamma   90.00
#
_symmetry.space_group_name_H-M   'P 1'
#
loop_
_entity.id
_entity.type
_entity.pdbx_description
1 polymer ?
#
loop_
_entity_poly.entity_id
_entity_poly.type
_entity_poly.pdbx_seq_one_letter_code
_entity_poly.pdbx_strand_id
1 'polypeptide(L)'
;MKRYNVLTEVICNVLLVCVVVAVALVGFQGSVTNVFSMASDNAIYRGNNQNCVSLMFNVYWGTEYIADILAILSKYNAKCTFFVGGSWAVENPEVLQLIHANGHEIGNHGYFHKQHSKLTFQQNVEEISLCNKVVFELIGVVPTLFAPPSGDFSVETLQASQSLACKTIMWTRDTIDWRDKDSKLILQRATKDIVGGEFILLHPTLHTLQSLEKMLQYYKSQNLTVATVSNNLGE
;
A
#
# COMPACT_ATOMS: atom_id res chain seq x y z
N MET A 1 11.13 69.05 -29.86
CA MET A 1 10.41 67.72 -29.91
C MET A 1 11.33 66.71 -30.57
N LYS A 2 11.78 65.69 -29.80
CA LYS A 2 12.59 64.54 -30.31
C LYS A 2 11.68 63.66 -31.16
N ARG A 3 11.96 63.59 -32.47
CA ARG A 3 11.35 62.53 -33.31
C ARG A 3 11.83 61.19 -32.85
N TYR A 4 11.04 60.45 -32.08
CA TYR A 4 11.28 59.08 -31.86
C TYR A 4 11.17 58.31 -33.16
N ASN A 5 12.21 57.62 -33.57
CA ASN A 5 12.20 56.84 -34.80
C ASN A 5 11.29 55.63 -34.58
N VAL A 6 10.20 55.53 -35.31
CA VAL A 6 9.27 54.38 -35.29
C VAL A 6 10.03 53.06 -35.45
N LEU A 7 11.12 53.08 -36.21
CA LEU A 7 12.00 51.92 -36.37
C LEU A 7 12.64 51.46 -35.05
N THR A 8 13.04 52.40 -34.18
CA THR A 8 13.64 52.10 -32.89
C THR A 8 12.62 51.47 -31.94
N GLU A 9 11.38 51.95 -31.94
CA GLU A 9 10.27 51.37 -31.15
C GLU A 9 9.93 49.94 -31.61
N VAL A 10 9.87 49.73 -32.92
CA VAL A 10 9.62 48.40 -33.49
C VAL A 10 10.73 47.41 -33.09
N ILE A 11 12.00 47.84 -33.20
CA ILE A 11 13.14 47.00 -32.82
C ILE A 11 13.12 46.68 -31.31
N CYS A 12 12.84 47.65 -30.45
CA CYS A 12 12.72 47.42 -29.00
C CYS A 12 11.59 46.44 -28.63
N ASN A 13 10.43 46.59 -29.29
CA ASN A 13 9.30 45.70 -29.05
C ASN A 13 9.60 44.25 -29.53
N VAL A 14 10.23 44.09 -30.69
CA VAL A 14 10.65 42.77 -31.19
C VAL A 14 11.67 42.13 -30.24
N LEU A 15 12.67 42.88 -29.76
CA LEU A 15 13.63 42.40 -28.77
C LEU A 15 12.94 41.96 -27.45
N LEU A 16 11.98 42.77 -26.97
CA LEU A 16 11.23 42.44 -25.76
C LEU A 16 10.44 41.13 -25.93
N VAL A 17 9.76 40.96 -27.05
CA VAL A 17 9.05 39.72 -27.36
C VAL A 17 9.99 38.54 -27.45
N CYS A 18 11.16 38.67 -28.09
CA CYS A 18 12.16 37.62 -28.15
C CYS A 18 12.69 37.21 -26.75
N VAL A 19 12.92 38.19 -25.86
CA VAL A 19 13.35 37.95 -24.48
C VAL A 19 12.26 37.22 -23.69
N VAL A 20 11.00 37.67 -23.82
CA VAL A 20 9.87 37.00 -23.13
C VAL A 20 9.69 35.57 -23.62
N VAL A 21 9.78 35.33 -24.93
CA VAL A 21 9.72 33.98 -25.51
C VAL A 21 10.91 33.12 -25.04
N ALA A 22 12.13 33.66 -25.02
CA ALA A 22 13.31 32.95 -24.53
C ALA A 22 13.18 32.59 -23.06
N VAL A 23 12.72 33.50 -22.20
CA VAL A 23 12.47 33.24 -20.78
C VAL A 23 11.36 32.20 -20.59
N ALA A 24 10.28 32.26 -21.38
CA ALA A 24 9.22 31.27 -21.36
C ALA A 24 9.73 29.89 -21.78
N LEU A 25 10.55 29.79 -22.82
CA LEU A 25 11.14 28.53 -23.29
C LEU A 25 12.11 27.93 -22.26
N VAL A 26 12.95 28.78 -21.64
CA VAL A 26 13.86 28.33 -20.58
C VAL A 26 13.09 27.92 -19.31
N GLY A 27 12.05 28.67 -18.95
CA GLY A 27 11.15 28.30 -17.82
C GLY A 27 10.37 27.03 -18.10
N PHE A 28 9.97 26.76 -19.34
CA PHE A 28 9.27 25.54 -19.72
C PHE A 28 10.21 24.31 -19.74
N GLN A 29 11.48 24.49 -20.11
CA GLN A 29 12.49 23.42 -20.06
C GLN A 29 12.93 23.11 -18.62
N GLY A 30 12.83 24.06 -17.69
CA GLY A 30 13.17 23.86 -16.29
C GLY A 30 12.08 23.14 -15.47
N SER A 31 10.86 22.99 -16.02
CA SER A 31 9.72 22.42 -15.28
C SER A 31 9.39 20.97 -15.65
N VAL A 32 10.17 20.33 -16.52
CA VAL A 32 10.02 18.91 -16.87
C VAL A 32 11.32 18.16 -16.60
N THR A 33 11.99 18.45 -15.52
CA THR A 33 12.73 17.39 -14.86
C THR A 33 11.69 16.52 -14.18
N ASN A 34 11.28 15.46 -14.86
CA ASN A 34 10.65 14.33 -14.22
C ASN A 34 11.55 13.93 -13.04
N VAL A 35 11.21 14.39 -11.84
CA VAL A 35 11.62 13.76 -10.60
C VAL A 35 10.77 12.47 -10.48
N PHE A 36 10.74 11.67 -11.55
CA PHE A 36 10.62 10.24 -11.41
C PHE A 36 11.96 9.78 -10.84
N SER A 37 12.11 9.97 -9.53
CA SER A 37 12.96 9.05 -8.78
C SER A 37 12.61 7.67 -9.32
N MET A 38 13.58 6.94 -9.85
CA MET A 38 13.44 5.52 -10.13
C MET A 38 13.36 4.78 -8.78
N ALA A 39 12.29 5.06 -8.02
CA ALA A 39 11.79 4.13 -7.02
C ALA A 39 11.30 2.94 -7.87
N SER A 40 11.89 1.79 -7.66
CA SER A 40 11.68 0.59 -8.47
C SER A 40 10.20 0.40 -8.78
N ASP A 41 9.83 0.36 -10.08
CA ASP A 41 8.48 0.03 -10.57
C ASP A 41 8.07 -1.41 -10.22
N ASN A 42 8.59 -1.95 -9.12
CA ASN A 42 8.44 -3.34 -8.74
C ASN A 42 7.56 -3.46 -7.49
N ALA A 43 6.67 -4.42 -7.51
CA ALA A 43 5.99 -4.88 -6.31
C ALA A 43 7.00 -5.45 -5.30
N ILE A 44 6.78 -5.19 -4.03
CA ILE A 44 7.65 -5.61 -2.93
C ILE A 44 7.08 -6.90 -2.33
N TYR A 45 7.88 -7.96 -2.34
CA TYR A 45 7.45 -9.28 -1.87
C TYR A 45 8.01 -9.64 -0.49
N ARG A 46 9.03 -8.91 -0.01
CA ARG A 46 9.78 -9.22 1.20
C ARG A 46 10.32 -7.96 1.85
N GLY A 47 10.39 -7.95 3.17
CA GLY A 47 11.05 -6.91 3.95
C GLY A 47 12.57 -7.13 4.07
N ASN A 48 13.23 -6.13 4.66
CA ASN A 48 14.68 -6.11 4.84
C ASN A 48 15.13 -6.61 6.23
N ASN A 49 14.21 -6.65 7.21
CA ASN A 49 14.52 -7.00 8.59
C ASN A 49 14.53 -8.53 8.79
N GLN A 50 15.71 -9.10 8.95
CA GLN A 50 15.90 -10.54 9.12
C GLN A 50 15.48 -11.07 10.50
N ASN A 51 15.08 -10.20 11.43
CA ASN A 51 14.65 -10.58 12.77
C ASN A 51 13.13 -10.62 12.93
N CYS A 52 12.38 -10.34 11.88
CA CYS A 52 10.92 -10.36 11.93
C CYS A 52 10.29 -10.92 10.66
N VAL A 53 9.02 -11.27 10.79
CA VAL A 53 8.10 -11.57 9.69
C VAL A 53 6.90 -10.65 9.77
N SER A 54 6.18 -10.45 8.66
CA SER A 54 4.95 -9.64 8.67
C SER A 54 3.74 -10.49 8.29
N LEU A 55 2.73 -10.47 9.14
CA LEU A 55 1.42 -11.02 8.82
C LEU A 55 0.61 -9.94 8.12
N MET A 56 0.17 -10.24 6.90
CA MET A 56 -0.64 -9.38 6.05
C MET A 56 -2.07 -9.92 6.03
N PHE A 57 -3.00 -9.22 6.67
CA PHE A 57 -4.41 -9.58 6.63
C PHE A 57 -5.11 -8.78 5.52
N ASN A 58 -5.53 -9.45 4.44
CA ASN A 58 -6.41 -8.84 3.45
C ASN A 58 -7.86 -8.95 3.92
N VAL A 59 -8.55 -7.81 3.99
CA VAL A 59 -9.89 -7.69 4.57
C VAL A 59 -10.82 -7.01 3.57
N TYR A 60 -11.72 -7.78 3.00
CA TYR A 60 -12.76 -7.28 2.10
C TYR A 60 -14.15 -7.83 2.42
N TRP A 61 -14.22 -8.87 3.26
CA TRP A 61 -15.48 -9.47 3.71
C TRP A 61 -15.37 -9.96 5.15
N GLY A 62 -16.52 -10.04 5.82
CA GLY A 62 -16.62 -10.57 7.17
C GLY A 62 -15.99 -9.69 8.24
N THR A 63 -16.42 -9.90 9.47
CA THR A 63 -15.88 -9.22 10.66
C THR A 63 -15.79 -10.19 11.84
N GLU A 64 -16.37 -11.38 11.70
CA GLU A 64 -16.71 -12.31 12.76
C GLU A 64 -15.51 -12.74 13.60
N TYR A 65 -14.32 -12.81 12.98
CA TYR A 65 -13.12 -13.33 13.64
C TYR A 65 -12.09 -12.23 13.97
N ILE A 66 -12.34 -10.97 13.57
CA ILE A 66 -11.35 -9.90 13.72
C ILE A 66 -11.07 -9.63 15.20
N ALA A 67 -12.08 -9.52 16.03
CA ALA A 67 -11.90 -9.25 17.47
C ALA A 67 -11.06 -10.35 18.15
N ASP A 68 -11.32 -11.61 17.86
CA ASP A 68 -10.57 -12.75 18.42
C ASP A 68 -9.13 -12.80 17.89
N ILE A 69 -8.92 -12.48 16.60
CA ILE A 69 -7.59 -12.34 16.00
C ILE A 69 -6.81 -11.25 16.74
N LEU A 70 -7.40 -10.07 16.96
CA LEU A 70 -6.76 -8.96 17.67
C LEU A 70 -6.40 -9.34 19.12
N ALA A 71 -7.28 -10.08 19.80
CA ALA A 71 -7.01 -10.58 21.15
C ALA A 71 -5.78 -11.52 21.19
N ILE A 72 -5.67 -12.44 20.24
CA ILE A 72 -4.50 -13.31 20.12
C ILE A 72 -3.25 -12.51 19.80
N LEU A 73 -3.29 -11.59 18.82
CA LEU A 73 -2.15 -10.74 18.46
C LEU A 73 -1.67 -9.91 19.66
N SER A 74 -2.59 -9.36 20.43
CA SER A 74 -2.29 -8.58 21.64
C SER A 74 -1.58 -9.43 22.70
N LYS A 75 -2.04 -10.67 22.94
CA LYS A 75 -1.41 -11.62 23.88
C LYS A 75 0.06 -11.87 23.57
N TYR A 76 0.46 -11.83 22.30
CA TYR A 76 1.83 -12.04 21.85
C TYR A 76 2.60 -10.75 21.55
N ASN A 77 2.01 -9.58 21.84
CA ASN A 77 2.54 -8.26 21.47
C ASN A 77 2.92 -8.18 19.97
N ALA A 78 2.16 -8.84 19.12
CA ALA A 78 2.35 -8.89 17.68
C ALA A 78 1.60 -7.73 17.01
N LYS A 79 2.26 -7.01 16.11
CA LYS A 79 1.63 -5.97 15.28
C LYS A 79 1.67 -6.41 13.82
N CYS A 80 0.53 -6.31 13.16
CA CYS A 80 0.33 -6.78 11.79
C CYS A 80 -0.12 -5.63 10.90
N THR A 81 -0.15 -5.87 9.60
CA THR A 81 -0.72 -4.93 8.61
C THR A 81 -2.03 -5.50 8.09
N PHE A 82 -3.10 -4.71 8.20
CA PHE A 82 -4.42 -5.03 7.65
C PHE A 82 -4.64 -4.21 6.39
N PHE A 83 -4.66 -4.88 5.25
CA PHE A 83 -5.00 -4.26 3.97
C PHE A 83 -6.51 -4.33 3.79
N VAL A 84 -7.17 -3.18 3.91
CA VAL A 84 -8.63 -3.10 3.95
C VAL A 84 -9.21 -2.58 2.64
N GLY A 85 -10.30 -3.17 2.19
CA GLY A 85 -11.09 -2.68 1.07
C GLY A 85 -11.92 -1.46 1.48
N GLY A 86 -12.01 -0.45 0.59
CA GLY A 86 -12.68 0.80 0.92
C GLY A 86 -14.19 0.62 1.18
N SER A 87 -14.89 -0.18 0.36
CA SER A 87 -16.31 -0.46 0.56
C SER A 87 -16.56 -1.23 1.87
N TRP A 88 -15.70 -2.20 2.21
CA TRP A 88 -15.78 -2.89 3.49
C TRP A 88 -15.57 -1.92 4.67
N ALA A 89 -14.63 -0.99 4.56
CA ALA A 89 -14.35 -0.01 5.60
C ALA A 89 -15.55 0.94 5.84
N VAL A 90 -16.26 1.33 4.77
CA VAL A 90 -17.51 2.12 4.87
C VAL A 90 -18.61 1.35 5.61
N GLU A 91 -18.72 0.05 5.34
CA GLU A 91 -19.74 -0.81 5.96
C GLU A 91 -19.41 -1.20 7.41
N ASN A 92 -18.11 -1.15 7.77
CA ASN A 92 -17.61 -1.64 9.07
C ASN A 92 -16.66 -0.63 9.75
N PRO A 93 -17.06 0.65 9.92
CA PRO A 93 -16.17 1.70 10.41
C PRO A 93 -15.65 1.41 11.83
N GLU A 94 -16.49 0.84 12.69
CA GLU A 94 -16.11 0.51 14.07
C GLU A 94 -15.05 -0.58 14.14
N VAL A 95 -15.10 -1.56 13.21
CA VAL A 95 -14.10 -2.63 13.15
C VAL A 95 -12.77 -2.09 12.63
N LEU A 96 -12.77 -1.20 11.64
CA LEU A 96 -11.57 -0.52 11.18
C LEU A 96 -10.92 0.31 12.32
N GLN A 97 -11.74 1.08 13.06
CA GLN A 97 -11.29 1.84 14.22
C GLN A 97 -10.70 0.92 15.31
N LEU A 98 -11.32 -0.24 15.55
CA LEU A 98 -10.83 -1.23 16.51
C LEU A 98 -9.46 -1.78 16.10
N ILE A 99 -9.26 -2.12 14.83
CA ILE A 99 -7.96 -2.59 14.30
C ILE A 99 -6.90 -1.51 14.53
N HIS A 100 -7.20 -0.28 14.13
CA HIS A 100 -6.29 0.86 14.28
C HIS A 100 -5.97 1.19 15.74
N ALA A 101 -6.98 1.21 16.63
CA ALA A 101 -6.82 1.48 18.07
C ALA A 101 -5.97 0.42 18.78
N ASN A 102 -5.92 -0.81 18.27
CA ASN A 102 -5.00 -1.85 18.73
C ASN A 102 -3.57 -1.68 18.21
N GLY A 103 -3.27 -0.60 17.48
CA GLY A 103 -1.93 -0.25 16.99
C GLY A 103 -1.45 -1.12 15.82
N HIS A 104 -2.37 -1.65 15.03
CA HIS A 104 -2.05 -2.32 13.78
C HIS A 104 -1.93 -1.31 12.64
N GLU A 105 -1.10 -1.62 11.66
CA GLU A 105 -0.94 -0.83 10.45
C GLU A 105 -2.13 -1.07 9.50
N ILE A 106 -2.61 0.01 8.88
CA ILE A 106 -3.69 -0.06 7.89
C ILE A 106 -3.10 0.19 6.51
N GLY A 107 -3.24 -0.78 5.63
CA GLY A 107 -2.94 -0.69 4.21
C GLY A 107 -4.20 -0.63 3.35
N ASN A 108 -4.03 -0.35 2.08
CA ASN A 108 -5.07 -0.22 1.08
C ASN A 108 -5.23 -1.53 0.29
N HIS A 109 -6.48 -2.00 0.09
CA HIS A 109 -6.80 -3.18 -0.71
C HIS A 109 -7.77 -2.87 -1.87
N GLY A 110 -7.68 -1.65 -2.43
CA GLY A 110 -8.62 -1.15 -3.43
C GLY A 110 -9.97 -0.77 -2.81
N TYR A 111 -10.82 -0.09 -3.58
CA TYR A 111 -12.13 0.28 -3.07
C TYR A 111 -13.18 -0.83 -3.25
N PHE A 112 -13.32 -1.35 -4.48
CA PHE A 112 -14.30 -2.38 -4.84
C PHE A 112 -13.69 -3.77 -5.07
N HIS A 113 -12.47 -4.02 -4.66
CA HIS A 113 -11.78 -5.30 -4.85
C HIS A 113 -11.76 -5.76 -6.32
N LYS A 114 -11.51 -4.84 -7.25
CA LYS A 114 -11.44 -5.14 -8.69
C LYS A 114 -10.15 -5.86 -9.08
N GLN A 115 -10.16 -6.50 -10.23
CA GLN A 115 -8.94 -7.02 -10.87
C GLN A 115 -8.15 -5.85 -11.46
N HIS A 116 -7.10 -5.44 -10.78
CA HIS A 116 -6.35 -4.22 -11.09
C HIS A 116 -5.58 -4.30 -12.42
N SER A 117 -5.19 -5.50 -12.87
CA SER A 117 -4.55 -5.71 -14.19
C SER A 117 -5.46 -5.38 -15.37
N LYS A 118 -6.78 -5.36 -15.14
CA LYS A 118 -7.79 -5.05 -16.17
C LYS A 118 -8.21 -3.58 -16.18
N LEU A 119 -7.68 -2.79 -15.26
CA LEU A 119 -7.99 -1.38 -15.13
C LEU A 119 -6.95 -0.52 -15.86
N THR A 120 -7.41 0.59 -16.44
CA THR A 120 -6.51 1.63 -16.93
C THR A 120 -5.77 2.29 -15.76
N PHE A 121 -4.70 3.04 -16.06
CA PHE A 121 -4.00 3.85 -15.05
C PHE A 121 -4.97 4.71 -14.23
N GLN A 122 -5.86 5.47 -14.89
CA GLN A 122 -6.81 6.35 -14.21
C GLN A 122 -7.80 5.59 -13.32
N GLN A 123 -8.29 4.43 -13.76
CA GLN A 123 -9.17 3.58 -12.95
C GLN A 123 -8.45 2.98 -11.74
N ASN A 124 -7.17 2.61 -11.89
CA ASN A 124 -6.32 2.17 -10.78
C ASN A 124 -6.13 3.30 -9.75
N VAL A 125 -5.82 4.53 -10.22
CA VAL A 125 -5.72 5.72 -9.36
C VAL A 125 -7.02 5.94 -8.60
N GLU A 126 -8.18 5.83 -9.26
CA GLU A 126 -9.49 6.01 -8.63
C GLU A 126 -9.77 4.97 -7.53
N GLU A 127 -9.55 3.68 -7.81
CA GLU A 127 -9.74 2.60 -6.83
C GLU A 127 -8.87 2.78 -5.58
N ILE A 128 -7.59 3.12 -5.77
CA ILE A 128 -6.65 3.29 -4.67
C ILE A 128 -6.95 4.58 -3.90
N SER A 129 -7.18 5.71 -4.60
CA SER A 129 -7.43 7.00 -3.94
C SER A 129 -8.74 7.05 -3.18
N LEU A 130 -9.80 6.41 -3.68
CA LEU A 130 -11.09 6.30 -2.97
C LEU A 130 -10.93 5.52 -1.66
N CYS A 131 -10.20 4.41 -1.68
CA CYS A 131 -9.92 3.64 -0.47
C CYS A 131 -9.10 4.47 0.53
N ASN A 132 -8.02 5.14 0.09
CA ASN A 132 -7.22 6.03 0.93
C ASN A 132 -8.08 7.12 1.58
N LYS A 133 -8.97 7.74 0.81
CA LYS A 133 -9.88 8.78 1.31
C LYS A 133 -10.80 8.24 2.40
N VAL A 134 -11.42 7.08 2.20
CA VAL A 134 -12.30 6.47 3.21
C VAL A 134 -11.53 6.15 4.49
N VAL A 135 -10.36 5.54 4.38
CA VAL A 135 -9.54 5.22 5.55
C VAL A 135 -9.17 6.50 6.31
N PHE A 136 -8.76 7.56 5.59
CA PHE A 136 -8.45 8.85 6.22
C PHE A 136 -9.65 9.46 6.94
N GLU A 137 -10.82 9.48 6.31
CA GLU A 137 -12.04 10.03 6.94
C GLU A 137 -12.46 9.26 8.21
N LEU A 138 -12.21 7.95 8.26
CA LEU A 138 -12.63 7.11 9.37
C LEU A 138 -11.63 7.08 10.54
N ILE A 139 -10.32 7.16 10.27
CA ILE A 139 -9.27 6.98 11.29
C ILE A 139 -8.13 8.00 11.23
N GLY A 140 -8.19 8.99 10.32
CA GLY A 140 -7.16 10.04 10.19
C GLY A 140 -5.82 9.57 9.59
N VAL A 141 -5.74 8.36 9.05
CA VAL A 141 -4.52 7.78 8.46
C VAL A 141 -4.66 7.66 6.95
N VAL A 142 -3.65 8.11 6.20
CA VAL A 142 -3.54 7.84 4.77
C VAL A 142 -2.65 6.60 4.58
N PRO A 143 -3.17 5.48 4.04
CA PRO A 143 -2.36 4.31 3.75
C PRO A 143 -1.23 4.62 2.75
N THR A 144 -0.02 4.14 3.04
CA THR A 144 1.16 4.23 2.16
C THR A 144 1.53 2.89 1.54
N LEU A 145 0.82 1.82 1.90
CA LEU A 145 0.97 0.48 1.39
C LEU A 145 -0.30 0.06 0.66
N PHE A 146 -0.16 -0.54 -0.51
CA PHE A 146 -1.23 -1.08 -1.32
C PHE A 146 -0.98 -2.56 -1.63
N ALA A 147 -1.88 -3.45 -1.23
CA ALA A 147 -1.90 -4.83 -1.65
C ALA A 147 -2.99 -5.00 -2.72
N PRO A 148 -2.65 -5.33 -3.97
CA PRO A 148 -3.65 -5.48 -5.01
C PRO A 148 -4.59 -6.67 -4.72
N PRO A 149 -5.92 -6.50 -4.92
CA PRO A 149 -6.88 -7.59 -4.80
C PRO A 149 -6.47 -8.83 -5.59
N SER A 150 -6.55 -10.00 -4.94
CA SER A 150 -6.15 -11.29 -5.52
C SER A 150 -4.69 -11.35 -6.01
N GLY A 151 -3.83 -10.42 -5.62
CA GLY A 151 -2.48 -10.29 -6.15
C GLY A 151 -2.41 -9.89 -7.62
N ASP A 152 -3.50 -9.35 -8.17
CA ASP A 152 -3.64 -9.04 -9.57
C ASP A 152 -3.24 -7.59 -9.87
N PHE A 153 -2.17 -7.39 -10.65
CA PHE A 153 -1.67 -6.07 -11.01
C PHE A 153 -1.00 -6.05 -12.39
N SER A 154 -0.90 -4.86 -12.96
CA SER A 154 -0.18 -4.56 -14.21
C SER A 154 0.83 -3.44 -13.99
N VAL A 155 1.52 -3.04 -15.04
CA VAL A 155 2.42 -1.87 -15.02
C VAL A 155 1.62 -0.59 -14.66
N GLU A 156 0.42 -0.45 -15.21
CA GLU A 156 -0.48 0.68 -14.92
C GLU A 156 -0.88 0.72 -13.44
N THR A 157 -1.07 -0.45 -12.82
CA THR A 157 -1.35 -0.57 -11.38
C THR A 157 -0.17 -0.08 -10.54
N LEU A 158 1.05 -0.49 -10.88
CA LEU A 158 2.28 -0.06 -10.18
C LEU A 158 2.49 1.45 -10.29
N GLN A 159 2.32 2.00 -11.49
CA GLN A 159 2.43 3.44 -11.73
C GLN A 159 1.36 4.24 -10.97
N ALA A 160 0.12 3.74 -10.94
CA ALA A 160 -0.98 4.38 -10.20
C ALA A 160 -0.71 4.38 -8.69
N SER A 161 -0.30 3.25 -8.13
CA SER A 161 0.09 3.13 -6.73
C SER A 161 1.22 4.11 -6.39
N GLN A 162 2.28 4.15 -7.19
CA GLN A 162 3.40 5.06 -7.03
C GLN A 162 2.99 6.54 -7.11
N SER A 163 2.10 6.91 -8.05
CA SER A 163 1.60 8.28 -8.19
C SER A 163 0.85 8.79 -6.96
N LEU A 164 0.34 7.87 -6.14
CA LEU A 164 -0.35 8.13 -4.87
C LEU A 164 0.56 7.94 -3.66
N ALA A 165 1.88 7.85 -3.85
CA ALA A 165 2.87 7.57 -2.82
C ALA A 165 2.60 6.25 -2.05
N CYS A 166 1.95 5.28 -2.68
CA CYS A 166 1.73 3.94 -2.15
C CYS A 166 2.75 2.96 -2.71
N LYS A 167 3.32 2.12 -1.86
CA LYS A 167 4.15 0.97 -2.26
C LYS A 167 3.24 -0.22 -2.52
N THR A 168 3.42 -0.89 -3.67
CA THR A 168 2.68 -2.12 -3.97
C THR A 168 3.34 -3.28 -3.23
N ILE A 169 2.57 -3.92 -2.34
CA ILE A 169 3.02 -5.01 -1.47
C ILE A 169 2.39 -6.32 -1.91
N MET A 170 3.24 -7.30 -2.10
CA MET A 170 2.89 -8.68 -2.35
C MET A 170 3.32 -9.55 -1.17
N TRP A 171 3.38 -10.85 -1.32
CA TRP A 171 3.74 -11.80 -0.27
C TRP A 171 4.73 -12.86 -0.77
N THR A 172 5.49 -13.41 0.14
CA THR A 172 6.35 -14.57 -0.12
C THR A 172 5.63 -15.88 0.17
N ARG A 173 4.62 -15.84 1.07
CA ARG A 173 3.86 -17.01 1.48
C ARG A 173 2.36 -16.75 1.38
N ASP A 174 1.69 -17.54 0.58
CA ASP A 174 0.23 -17.59 0.53
C ASP A 174 -0.25 -18.78 1.38
N THR A 175 -1.01 -18.50 2.42
CA THR A 175 -1.60 -19.56 3.25
C THR A 175 -2.78 -20.24 2.58
N ILE A 176 -3.37 -19.62 1.59
CA ILE A 176 -4.56 -20.06 0.83
C ILE A 176 -5.74 -20.36 1.78
N ASP A 177 -5.82 -19.65 2.90
CA ASP A 177 -6.83 -19.78 3.95
C ASP A 177 -8.25 -19.41 3.49
N TRP A 178 -8.35 -18.58 2.47
CA TRP A 178 -9.60 -18.21 1.83
C TRP A 178 -10.28 -19.39 1.10
N ARG A 179 -9.50 -20.40 0.66
CA ARG A 179 -9.97 -21.57 -0.06
C ARG A 179 -9.92 -22.85 0.78
N ASP A 180 -8.77 -23.10 1.41
CA ASP A 180 -8.50 -24.35 2.09
C ASP A 180 -8.89 -24.22 3.57
N LYS A 181 -9.99 -24.89 3.92
CA LYS A 181 -10.56 -24.86 5.27
C LYS A 181 -9.86 -25.86 6.20
N ASP A 182 -8.53 -25.78 6.28
CA ASP A 182 -7.69 -26.66 7.10
C ASP A 182 -6.64 -25.84 7.86
N SER A 183 -6.87 -25.67 9.16
CA SER A 183 -5.96 -24.90 10.03
C SER A 183 -4.56 -25.51 10.15
N LYS A 184 -4.38 -26.83 9.96
CA LYS A 184 -3.06 -27.48 9.98
C LYS A 184 -2.28 -27.15 8.72
N LEU A 185 -2.95 -27.18 7.56
CA LEU A 185 -2.33 -26.83 6.27
C LEU A 185 -1.96 -25.33 6.22
N ILE A 186 -2.82 -24.46 6.74
CA ILE A 186 -2.56 -23.03 6.88
C ILE A 186 -1.33 -22.80 7.76
N LEU A 187 -1.28 -23.44 8.94
CA LEU A 187 -0.11 -23.38 9.82
C LEU A 187 1.17 -23.85 9.12
N GLN A 188 1.12 -24.98 8.42
CA GLN A 188 2.28 -25.51 7.70
C GLN A 188 2.79 -24.52 6.64
N ARG A 189 1.90 -23.93 5.84
CA ARG A 189 2.28 -22.96 4.80
C ARG A 189 2.88 -21.68 5.40
N ALA A 190 2.35 -21.24 6.52
CA ALA A 190 2.83 -20.05 7.20
C ALA A 190 4.19 -20.24 7.89
N THR A 191 4.56 -21.49 8.27
CA THR A 191 5.69 -21.73 9.17
C THR A 191 6.82 -22.58 8.60
N LYS A 192 6.56 -23.45 7.60
CA LYS A 192 7.58 -24.35 7.05
C LYS A 192 8.75 -23.55 6.48
N ASP A 193 9.97 -23.81 6.95
CA ASP A 193 11.21 -23.18 6.48
C ASP A 193 11.15 -21.64 6.47
N ILE A 194 10.47 -21.02 7.45
CA ILE A 194 10.32 -19.57 7.57
C ILE A 194 11.67 -18.90 7.85
N VAL A 195 11.90 -17.78 7.19
CA VAL A 195 13.06 -16.92 7.43
C VAL A 195 12.63 -15.47 7.64
N GLY A 196 13.49 -14.67 8.23
CA GLY A 196 13.23 -13.24 8.43
C GLY A 196 12.98 -12.48 7.13
N GLY A 197 12.26 -11.39 7.22
CA GLY A 197 11.86 -10.56 6.09
C GLY A 197 10.61 -11.06 5.34
N GLU A 198 10.11 -12.26 5.61
CA GLU A 198 8.98 -12.80 4.84
C GLU A 198 7.65 -12.12 5.18
N PHE A 199 6.82 -11.97 4.14
CA PHE A 199 5.43 -11.51 4.22
C PHE A 199 4.50 -12.70 4.02
N ILE A 200 3.58 -12.89 4.96
CA ILE A 200 2.64 -14.01 5.01
C ILE A 200 1.23 -13.50 4.80
N LEU A 201 0.59 -13.88 3.68
CA LEU A 201 -0.79 -13.53 3.37
C LEU A 201 -1.76 -14.38 4.18
N LEU A 202 -2.70 -13.69 4.82
CA LEU A 202 -3.80 -14.23 5.61
C LEU A 202 -5.10 -13.47 5.30
N HIS A 203 -6.22 -14.10 5.63
CA HIS A 203 -7.55 -13.46 5.70
C HIS A 203 -8.17 -13.75 7.07
N PRO A 204 -9.11 -12.93 7.56
CA PRO A 204 -9.75 -13.14 8.86
C PRO A 204 -10.79 -14.26 8.80
N THR A 205 -10.32 -15.50 8.61
CA THR A 205 -11.16 -16.72 8.55
C THR A 205 -11.12 -17.50 9.87
N LEU A 206 -12.12 -18.36 10.10
CA LEU A 206 -12.12 -19.26 11.25
C LEU A 206 -10.85 -20.12 11.33
N HIS A 207 -10.39 -20.61 10.20
CA HIS A 207 -9.23 -21.53 10.15
C HIS A 207 -7.91 -20.80 10.37
N THR A 208 -7.84 -19.55 9.97
CA THR A 208 -6.73 -18.63 10.30
C THR A 208 -6.72 -18.37 11.81
N LEU A 209 -7.85 -18.00 12.40
CA LEU A 209 -7.98 -17.82 13.85
C LEU A 209 -7.50 -19.06 14.63
N GLN A 210 -7.92 -20.27 14.22
CA GLN A 210 -7.54 -21.54 14.86
C GLN A 210 -6.04 -21.86 14.77
N SER A 211 -5.34 -21.34 13.76
CA SER A 211 -3.91 -21.59 13.54
C SER A 211 -3.01 -20.47 14.07
N LEU A 212 -3.55 -19.26 14.26
CA LEU A 212 -2.78 -18.04 14.52
C LEU A 212 -1.90 -18.15 15.77
N GLU A 213 -2.43 -18.64 16.89
CA GLU A 213 -1.64 -18.74 18.12
C GLU A 213 -0.42 -19.67 17.95
N LYS A 214 -0.60 -20.78 17.23
CA LYS A 214 0.51 -21.72 16.94
C LYS A 214 1.53 -21.10 15.98
N MET A 215 1.10 -20.28 15.02
CA MET A 215 2.02 -19.52 14.16
C MET A 215 2.90 -18.58 14.99
N LEU A 216 2.30 -17.80 15.89
CA LEU A 216 3.02 -16.84 16.74
C LEU A 216 4.00 -17.56 17.69
N GLN A 217 3.61 -18.70 18.28
CA GLN A 217 4.48 -19.52 19.09
C GLN A 217 5.67 -20.05 18.28
N TYR A 218 5.41 -20.50 17.05
CA TYR A 218 6.46 -21.02 16.17
C TYR A 218 7.46 -19.91 15.79
N TYR A 219 6.99 -18.73 15.36
CA TYR A 219 7.89 -17.61 15.03
C TYR A 219 8.76 -17.21 16.22
N LYS A 220 8.16 -17.13 17.42
CA LYS A 220 8.91 -16.89 18.65
C LYS A 220 9.99 -17.96 18.91
N SER A 221 9.70 -19.24 18.65
CA SER A 221 10.67 -20.34 18.80
C SER A 221 11.83 -20.26 17.80
N GLN A 222 11.62 -19.57 16.66
CA GLN A 222 12.65 -19.29 15.65
C GLN A 222 13.36 -17.95 15.90
N ASN A 223 13.14 -17.28 17.04
CA ASN A 223 13.64 -15.95 17.37
C ASN A 223 13.19 -14.88 16.37
N LEU A 224 12.03 -15.06 15.73
CA LEU A 224 11.40 -14.10 14.85
C LEU A 224 10.28 -13.36 15.60
N THR A 225 10.26 -12.03 15.48
CA THR A 225 9.14 -11.20 15.93
C THR A 225 8.12 -11.04 14.81
N VAL A 226 6.88 -10.70 15.16
CA VAL A 226 5.87 -10.28 14.17
C VAL A 226 5.78 -8.77 14.19
N ALA A 227 6.03 -8.14 13.06
CA ALA A 227 6.04 -6.69 12.87
C ALA A 227 5.14 -6.28 11.69
N THR A 228 4.77 -5.01 11.64
CA THR A 228 4.09 -4.43 10.48
C THR A 228 4.95 -4.52 9.23
N VAL A 229 4.33 -4.39 8.06
CA VAL A 229 5.08 -4.39 6.79
C VAL A 229 6.05 -3.22 6.74
N SER A 230 5.63 -2.00 7.13
CA SER A 230 6.54 -0.83 7.17
C SER A 230 7.75 -1.07 8.08
N ASN A 231 7.55 -1.58 9.29
CA ASN A 231 8.67 -1.89 10.18
C ASN A 231 9.61 -2.97 9.61
N ASN A 232 9.08 -3.95 8.90
CA ASN A 232 9.89 -4.99 8.24
C ASN A 232 10.65 -4.42 7.02
N LEU A 233 10.12 -3.37 6.38
CA LEU A 233 10.82 -2.62 5.33
C LEU A 233 11.93 -1.71 5.90
N GLY A 234 11.89 -1.38 7.20
CA GLY A 234 12.84 -0.49 7.86
C GLY A 234 12.39 0.98 7.85
N GLU A 235 11.09 1.22 7.87
CA GLU A 235 10.45 2.55 7.86
C GLU A 235 9.90 2.93 9.22
#